data_63e4247b78f7f52b804e514abdc4cfc9
#
_entry.id   63e4247b78f7f52b804e514abdc4cfc9
#
_cell.length_a   1.000
_cell.length_b   1.000
_cell.length_c   1.000
_cell.angle_alpha   90.00
_cell.angle_beta   90.00
_cell.angle_gamma   90.00
#
_symmetry.space_group_name_H-M   'P 1'
#
loop_
_entity.id
_entity.type
_entity.pdbx_description
1 polymer ?
#
loop_
_entity_poly.entity_id
_entity_poly.type
_entity_poly.pdbx_seq_one_letter_code
_entity_poly.pdbx_strand_id
1 'polypeptide(L)'
;DAPYLDMLSRLAADAITLAQRRMEPVTAKFIMGHVDSISFVRNFKMKGGYVMTNPEPNNPDIIEPCADIDPELPVLLLCDAADRPKGAVISFACHQDCLCGEKRAYSTDFAGVMDKELKKEYGSDFISVFFEGACGNINHWDVFSQKGITLEHHRKMGRILATEIKSIVPEAATLSRQDIAVKKETLRLRKRLFTQQQLDEAKEFLKACEGKEIVYTEFNPESEFMKYHYAHRALRYMEDPSENYEAQLQVIRIGDCLLYAMPGEVFVQFGRKIKQLSPSEHNIIAELAFDSPGYIPTRELFQPTVYESTLPTCQLEPEAGDEIVNKLSEMGRAIF
;
A
#
# COMPACT_ATOMS: atom_id res chain seq x y z
N ASP A 1 -2.83 6.35 20.04
CA ASP A 1 -1.81 6.36 21.11
C ASP A 1 -0.84 7.52 20.86
N ALA A 2 -1.16 8.72 21.45
CA ALA A 2 -0.39 9.95 21.25
C ALA A 2 1.10 9.80 21.66
N PRO A 3 1.46 9.15 22.80
CA PRO A 3 2.85 8.94 23.17
C PRO A 3 3.64 8.12 22.15
N TYR A 4 3.00 7.15 21.50
CA TYR A 4 3.64 6.36 20.45
C TYR A 4 3.91 7.19 19.19
N LEU A 5 2.95 8.01 18.76
CA LEU A 5 3.11 8.89 17.59
C LEU A 5 4.19 9.94 17.81
N ASP A 6 4.28 10.51 19.00
CA ASP A 6 5.36 11.44 19.37
C ASP A 6 6.73 10.76 19.33
N MET A 7 6.83 9.55 19.88
CA MET A 7 8.06 8.76 19.82
C MET A 7 8.43 8.42 18.37
N LEU A 8 7.49 7.98 17.56
CA LEU A 8 7.71 7.63 16.16
C LEU A 8 8.22 8.84 15.36
N SER A 9 7.63 10.02 15.56
CA SER A 9 8.04 11.25 14.88
C SER A 9 9.47 11.64 15.22
N ARG A 10 9.88 11.52 16.50
CA ARG A 10 11.25 11.77 16.94
C ARG A 10 12.24 10.75 16.35
N LEU A 11 11.90 9.46 16.40
CA LEU A 11 12.74 8.41 15.83
C LEU A 11 12.94 8.59 14.32
N ALA A 12 11.90 9.01 13.60
CA ALA A 12 12.01 9.31 12.18
C ALA A 12 12.94 10.50 11.91
N ALA A 13 12.82 11.59 12.69
CA ALA A 13 13.70 12.76 12.59
C ALA A 13 15.17 12.40 12.92
N ASP A 14 15.39 11.60 13.95
CA ASP A 14 16.71 11.11 14.33
C ASP A 14 17.32 10.21 13.23
N ALA A 15 16.52 9.32 12.64
CA ALA A 15 16.98 8.47 11.54
C ALA A 15 17.42 9.29 10.33
N ILE A 16 16.64 10.31 9.93
CA ILE A 16 17.01 11.23 8.84
C ILE A 16 18.32 11.98 9.16
N THR A 17 18.44 12.49 10.39
CA THR A 17 19.65 13.20 10.83
C THR A 17 20.88 12.31 10.83
N LEU A 18 20.74 11.07 11.29
CA LEU A 18 21.83 10.09 11.30
C LEU A 18 22.21 9.68 9.87
N ALA A 19 21.23 9.47 8.99
CA ALA A 19 21.46 9.16 7.58
C ALA A 19 22.28 10.29 6.91
N GLN A 20 21.86 11.56 7.13
CA GLN A 20 22.59 12.71 6.58
C GLN A 20 24.04 12.79 7.05
N ARG A 21 24.29 12.46 8.33
CA ARG A 21 25.66 12.48 8.89
C ARG A 21 26.55 11.31 8.43
N ARG A 22 25.94 10.24 7.95
CA ARG A 22 26.58 9.00 7.53
C ARG A 22 26.54 8.76 6.02
N MET A 23 26.23 9.81 5.24
CA MET A 23 26.22 9.70 3.79
C MET A 23 27.59 9.29 3.27
N GLU A 24 27.61 8.32 2.39
CA GLU A 24 28.78 7.85 1.67
C GLU A 24 28.44 7.71 0.17
N PRO A 25 29.41 7.81 -0.72
CA PRO A 25 29.19 7.57 -2.14
C PRO A 25 28.76 6.13 -2.38
N VAL A 26 27.71 5.96 -3.18
CA VAL A 26 27.19 4.65 -3.58
C VAL A 26 26.92 4.62 -5.08
N THR A 27 26.97 3.42 -5.65
CA THR A 27 26.49 3.14 -7.01
C THR A 27 25.09 2.55 -6.93
N ALA A 28 24.15 3.15 -7.63
CA ALA A 28 22.80 2.62 -7.76
C ALA A 28 22.72 1.57 -8.87
N LYS A 29 22.15 0.42 -8.53
CA LYS A 29 21.88 -0.70 -9.45
C LYS A 29 20.39 -1.05 -9.37
N PHE A 30 19.87 -1.68 -10.40
CA PHE A 30 18.48 -2.12 -10.41
C PHE A 30 18.38 -3.57 -10.88
N ILE A 31 17.42 -4.28 -10.29
CA ILE A 31 16.98 -5.60 -10.72
C ILE A 31 15.49 -5.77 -10.46
N MET A 32 14.81 -6.49 -11.33
CA MET A 32 13.40 -6.84 -11.19
C MET A 32 13.26 -8.31 -10.81
N GLY A 33 12.70 -8.57 -9.62
CA GLY A 33 12.29 -9.90 -9.19
C GLY A 33 10.82 -10.19 -9.54
N HIS A 34 10.41 -11.43 -9.29
CA HIS A 34 9.07 -11.90 -9.60
C HIS A 34 8.56 -12.83 -8.49
N VAL A 35 7.46 -12.46 -7.82
CA VAL A 35 6.82 -13.27 -6.78
C VAL A 35 5.30 -13.26 -6.97
N ASP A 36 4.73 -14.40 -7.37
CA ASP A 36 3.30 -14.57 -7.65
C ASP A 36 2.57 -15.47 -6.63
N SER A 37 3.26 -15.93 -5.61
CA SER A 37 2.78 -16.99 -4.70
C SER A 37 2.28 -16.50 -3.34
N ILE A 38 2.31 -15.17 -3.09
CA ILE A 38 1.99 -14.58 -1.79
C ILE A 38 1.14 -13.31 -1.86
N SER A 39 0.66 -12.96 -3.05
CA SER A 39 -0.29 -11.86 -3.27
C SER A 39 -1.47 -12.35 -4.09
N PHE A 40 -2.70 -11.95 -3.72
CA PHE A 40 -3.93 -12.46 -4.31
C PHE A 40 -4.97 -11.36 -4.40
N VAL A 41 -5.68 -11.29 -5.52
CA VAL A 41 -6.83 -10.37 -5.67
C VAL A 41 -7.93 -10.78 -4.68
N ARG A 42 -8.57 -9.80 -4.04
CA ARG A 42 -9.62 -10.03 -3.06
C ARG A 42 -11.04 -9.68 -3.52
N ASN A 43 -11.18 -9.06 -4.70
CA ASN A 43 -12.46 -8.74 -5.30
C ASN A 43 -12.78 -9.77 -6.39
N PHE A 44 -13.97 -10.36 -6.32
CA PHE A 44 -14.39 -11.43 -7.21
C PHE A 44 -15.74 -11.13 -7.86
N LYS A 45 -15.87 -11.46 -9.16
CA LYS A 45 -17.16 -11.53 -9.82
C LYS A 45 -17.91 -12.75 -9.32
N MET A 46 -19.16 -12.55 -8.91
CA MET A 46 -20.01 -13.58 -8.33
C MET A 46 -21.13 -13.98 -9.29
N LYS A 47 -21.61 -15.23 -9.18
CA LYS A 47 -22.88 -15.61 -9.80
C LYS A 47 -23.97 -14.67 -9.29
N GLY A 48 -24.82 -14.19 -10.21
CA GLY A 48 -25.80 -13.14 -9.87
C GLY A 48 -25.41 -11.74 -10.32
N GLY A 49 -24.18 -11.56 -10.88
CA GLY A 49 -23.79 -10.32 -11.57
C GLY A 49 -23.34 -9.18 -10.66
N TYR A 50 -22.88 -9.49 -9.46
CA TYR A 50 -22.29 -8.52 -8.54
C TYR A 50 -20.82 -8.84 -8.24
N VAL A 51 -20.08 -7.90 -7.66
CA VAL A 51 -18.73 -8.12 -7.17
C VAL A 51 -18.74 -8.20 -5.64
N MET A 52 -17.93 -9.07 -5.08
CA MET A 52 -17.77 -9.23 -3.64
C MET A 52 -16.30 -9.13 -3.23
N THR A 53 -16.03 -8.35 -2.19
CA THR A 53 -14.71 -8.32 -1.52
C THR A 53 -14.65 -9.45 -0.51
N ASN A 54 -13.57 -10.21 -0.50
CA ASN A 54 -13.29 -11.29 0.45
C ASN A 54 -14.46 -12.29 0.59
N PRO A 55 -14.92 -12.95 -0.49
CA PRO A 55 -15.90 -14.02 -0.36
C PRO A 55 -15.36 -15.13 0.54
N GLU A 56 -16.28 -15.91 1.12
CA GLU A 56 -15.91 -17.08 1.91
C GLU A 56 -14.96 -18.02 1.12
N PRO A 57 -13.97 -18.60 1.78
CA PRO A 57 -13.02 -19.50 1.12
C PRO A 57 -13.74 -20.64 0.36
N ASN A 58 -13.32 -20.85 -0.88
CA ASN A 58 -13.90 -21.83 -1.79
C ASN A 58 -15.40 -21.65 -2.08
N ASN A 59 -15.92 -20.43 -1.98
CA ASN A 59 -17.33 -20.15 -2.28
C ASN A 59 -17.64 -20.56 -3.73
N PRO A 60 -18.62 -21.46 -3.94
CA PRO A 60 -18.94 -22.00 -5.27
C PRO A 60 -19.55 -20.96 -6.23
N ASP A 61 -19.92 -19.79 -5.73
CA ASP A 61 -20.47 -18.69 -6.52
C ASP A 61 -19.39 -17.75 -7.07
N ILE A 62 -18.13 -17.94 -6.75
CA ILE A 62 -17.02 -17.23 -7.37
C ILE A 62 -16.90 -17.63 -8.84
N ILE A 63 -16.87 -16.65 -9.74
CA ILE A 63 -16.64 -16.86 -11.18
C ILE A 63 -15.15 -16.63 -11.48
N GLU A 64 -14.63 -15.45 -11.19
CA GLU A 64 -13.24 -15.05 -11.48
C GLU A 64 -12.83 -13.84 -10.63
N PRO A 65 -11.52 -13.61 -10.42
CA PRO A 65 -11.04 -12.37 -9.82
C PRO A 65 -11.28 -11.17 -10.74
N CYS A 66 -11.43 -9.97 -10.14
CA CYS A 66 -11.69 -8.74 -10.89
C CYS A 66 -10.43 -8.08 -11.47
N ALA A 67 -9.25 -8.61 -11.17
CA ALA A 67 -7.97 -8.10 -11.64
C ALA A 67 -6.92 -9.22 -11.68
N ASP A 68 -5.77 -8.94 -12.30
CA ASP A 68 -4.54 -9.70 -12.10
C ASP A 68 -3.72 -9.03 -10.99
N ILE A 69 -2.90 -9.81 -10.30
CA ILE A 69 -1.90 -9.30 -9.34
C ILE A 69 -0.79 -8.55 -10.08
N ASP A 70 0.02 -7.84 -9.31
CA ASP A 70 1.31 -7.30 -9.74
C ASP A 70 2.43 -8.11 -9.07
N PRO A 71 3.03 -9.09 -9.77
CA PRO A 71 4.04 -9.98 -9.19
C PRO A 71 5.44 -9.37 -9.19
N GLU A 72 5.63 -8.17 -9.70
CA GLU A 72 6.94 -7.52 -9.79
C GLU A 72 7.47 -7.17 -8.39
N LEU A 73 8.76 -7.44 -8.20
CA LEU A 73 9.52 -7.12 -6.99
C LEU A 73 10.73 -6.25 -7.40
N PRO A 74 10.53 -4.94 -7.64
CA PRO A 74 11.61 -4.04 -7.97
C PRO A 74 12.57 -3.87 -6.79
N VAL A 75 13.86 -3.97 -7.05
CA VAL A 75 14.96 -3.77 -6.09
C VAL A 75 15.94 -2.74 -6.65
N LEU A 76 15.90 -1.54 -6.08
CA LEU A 76 16.93 -0.53 -6.30
C LEU A 76 18.01 -0.71 -5.24
N LEU A 77 19.14 -1.27 -5.64
CA LEU A 77 20.26 -1.61 -4.79
C LEU A 77 21.28 -0.47 -4.72
N LEU A 78 21.81 -0.20 -3.54
CA LEU A 78 22.86 0.78 -3.30
C LEU A 78 24.12 0.04 -2.87
N CYS A 79 25.20 0.13 -3.68
CA CYS A 79 26.46 -0.57 -3.47
C CYS A 79 27.60 0.41 -3.16
N ASP A 80 28.54 -0.02 -2.32
CA ASP A 80 29.77 0.73 -2.05
C ASP A 80 30.79 0.62 -3.21
N ALA A 81 31.93 1.28 -3.06
CA ALA A 81 33.02 1.25 -4.09
C ALA A 81 33.61 -0.12 -4.35
N ALA A 82 33.41 -1.09 -3.45
CA ALA A 82 33.84 -2.49 -3.63
C ALA A 82 32.68 -3.37 -4.15
N ASP A 83 31.62 -2.76 -4.65
CA ASP A 83 30.40 -3.40 -5.16
C ASP A 83 29.63 -4.23 -4.13
N ARG A 84 29.78 -3.93 -2.85
CA ARG A 84 29.08 -4.61 -1.77
C ARG A 84 27.75 -3.92 -1.48
N PRO A 85 26.64 -4.66 -1.40
CA PRO A 85 25.32 -4.11 -1.04
C PRO A 85 25.34 -3.43 0.33
N LYS A 86 24.93 -2.16 0.38
CA LYS A 86 24.79 -1.36 1.60
C LYS A 86 23.35 -1.15 1.99
N GLY A 87 22.45 -1.15 1.01
CA GLY A 87 21.02 -1.01 1.23
C GLY A 87 20.24 -1.22 -0.06
N ALA A 88 18.93 -1.31 0.08
CA ALA A 88 18.01 -1.41 -1.03
C ALA A 88 16.71 -0.66 -0.78
N VAL A 89 16.13 -0.12 -1.85
CA VAL A 89 14.73 0.30 -1.90
C VAL A 89 13.94 -0.79 -2.62
N ILE A 90 12.91 -1.29 -1.98
CA ILE A 90 12.15 -2.46 -2.40
C ILE A 90 10.66 -2.11 -2.37
N SER A 91 9.89 -2.57 -3.33
CA SER A 91 8.42 -2.46 -3.29
C SER A 91 7.78 -3.78 -3.65
N PHE A 92 6.62 -4.06 -3.06
CA PHE A 92 5.81 -5.22 -3.41
C PHE A 92 4.32 -4.92 -3.18
N ALA A 93 3.49 -5.30 -4.14
CA ALA A 93 2.05 -5.03 -4.10
C ALA A 93 1.32 -6.08 -3.25
N CYS A 94 1.31 -5.89 -1.93
CA CYS A 94 0.57 -6.73 -0.98
C CYS A 94 0.42 -6.03 0.37
N HIS A 95 -0.78 -6.07 0.96
CA HIS A 95 -1.06 -5.51 2.28
C HIS A 95 -0.20 -6.14 3.38
N GLN A 96 0.37 -5.29 4.25
CA GLN A 96 1.14 -5.70 5.44
C GLN A 96 0.21 -5.90 6.65
N ASP A 97 -0.74 -6.82 6.55
CA ASP A 97 -1.76 -7.08 7.57
C ASP A 97 -1.90 -8.55 7.98
N CYS A 98 -0.85 -9.37 7.75
CA CYS A 98 -0.84 -10.77 8.14
C CYS A 98 -1.03 -11.00 9.66
N LEU A 99 -0.67 -10.02 10.48
CA LEU A 99 -0.82 -10.05 11.95
C LEU A 99 -1.99 -9.21 12.44
N CYS A 100 -2.89 -8.79 11.56
CA CYS A 100 -4.04 -7.97 11.89
C CYS A 100 -4.94 -8.67 12.92
N GLY A 101 -5.33 -7.94 13.98
CA GLY A 101 -6.35 -8.33 14.96
C GLY A 101 -5.91 -9.30 16.06
N GLU A 102 -4.86 -10.09 15.92
CA GLU A 102 -4.53 -11.16 16.87
C GLU A 102 -3.75 -10.69 18.10
N LYS A 103 -2.95 -9.64 17.94
CA LYS A 103 -2.18 -9.07 19.05
C LYS A 103 -2.24 -7.55 18.98
N ARG A 104 -2.60 -6.90 20.08
CA ARG A 104 -2.53 -5.44 20.21
C ARG A 104 -1.07 -4.98 20.32
N ALA A 105 -0.29 -5.24 19.25
CA ALA A 105 1.13 -4.92 19.18
C ALA A 105 1.48 -4.39 17.79
N TYR A 106 2.37 -3.42 17.75
CA TYR A 106 2.93 -2.93 16.48
C TYR A 106 3.89 -3.97 15.90
N SER A 107 3.83 -4.14 14.60
CA SER A 107 4.69 -5.06 13.87
C SER A 107 5.07 -4.46 12.51
N THR A 108 6.26 -4.79 12.03
CA THR A 108 6.69 -4.54 10.65
C THR A 108 6.26 -5.65 9.69
N ASP A 109 5.41 -6.56 10.15
CA ASP A 109 4.84 -7.68 9.41
C ASP A 109 5.90 -8.43 8.59
N PHE A 110 5.58 -8.86 7.35
CA PHE A 110 6.50 -9.60 6.50
C PHE A 110 7.71 -8.76 6.03
N ALA A 111 7.59 -7.45 5.89
CA ALA A 111 8.70 -6.58 5.50
C ALA A 111 9.85 -6.61 6.54
N GLY A 112 9.51 -6.63 7.84
CA GLY A 112 10.54 -6.75 8.89
C GLY A 112 11.18 -8.13 8.95
N VAL A 113 10.50 -9.18 8.52
CA VAL A 113 11.11 -10.51 8.36
C VAL A 113 12.06 -10.51 7.19
N MET A 114 11.65 -9.94 6.04
CA MET A 114 12.50 -9.76 4.86
C MET A 114 13.79 -8.99 5.22
N ASP A 115 13.68 -7.86 5.90
CA ASP A 115 14.83 -7.07 6.36
C ASP A 115 15.80 -7.90 7.19
N LYS A 116 15.30 -8.66 8.16
CA LYS A 116 16.13 -9.53 9.00
C LYS A 116 16.87 -10.61 8.20
N GLU A 117 16.24 -11.20 7.19
CA GLU A 117 16.84 -12.21 6.34
C GLU A 117 17.90 -11.60 5.38
N LEU A 118 17.66 -10.36 4.88
CA LEU A 118 18.65 -9.64 4.07
C LEU A 118 19.87 -9.21 4.90
N LYS A 119 19.68 -8.78 6.16
CA LYS A 119 20.79 -8.47 7.08
C LYS A 119 21.65 -9.68 7.44
N LYS A 120 21.11 -10.89 7.43
CA LYS A 120 21.92 -12.11 7.58
C LYS A 120 22.88 -12.34 6.41
N GLU A 121 22.47 -11.94 5.21
CA GLU A 121 23.24 -12.11 3.97
C GLU A 121 24.26 -10.98 3.79
N TYR A 122 23.81 -9.73 3.91
CA TYR A 122 24.60 -8.55 3.53
C TYR A 122 25.25 -7.84 4.73
N GLY A 123 25.00 -8.32 5.94
CA GLY A 123 25.55 -7.75 7.19
C GLY A 123 24.52 -6.91 7.96
N SER A 124 24.77 -6.73 9.27
CA SER A 124 23.87 -6.02 10.19
C SER A 124 23.60 -4.56 9.82
N ASP A 125 24.52 -3.94 9.09
CA ASP A 125 24.44 -2.55 8.69
C ASP A 125 23.70 -2.34 7.35
N PHE A 126 23.27 -3.42 6.70
CA PHE A 126 22.42 -3.35 5.52
C PHE A 126 21.05 -2.74 5.87
N ILE A 127 20.59 -1.81 5.05
CA ILE A 127 19.32 -1.12 5.26
C ILE A 127 18.37 -1.43 4.11
N SER A 128 17.21 -2.04 4.40
CA SER A 128 16.12 -2.17 3.45
C SER A 128 15.05 -1.12 3.74
N VAL A 129 14.68 -0.35 2.72
CA VAL A 129 13.50 0.53 2.73
C VAL A 129 12.42 -0.15 1.91
N PHE A 130 11.34 -0.55 2.57
CA PHE A 130 10.22 -1.22 1.92
C PHE A 130 9.06 -0.24 1.72
N PHE A 131 8.48 -0.24 0.52
CA PHE A 131 7.25 0.44 0.19
C PHE A 131 6.16 -0.57 -0.19
N GLU A 132 4.95 -0.36 0.26
CA GLU A 132 3.80 -1.02 -0.33
C GLU A 132 3.61 -0.53 -1.76
N GLY A 133 3.57 -1.47 -2.71
CA GLY A 133 3.10 -1.21 -4.07
C GLY A 133 1.59 -1.02 -4.06
N ALA A 134 1.01 -0.60 -5.18
CA ALA A 134 -0.44 -0.45 -5.30
C ALA A 134 -1.13 -1.79 -5.01
N CYS A 135 -1.75 -1.91 -3.85
CA CYS A 135 -2.30 -3.16 -3.33
C CYS A 135 -3.70 -3.03 -2.70
N GLY A 136 -4.40 -1.90 -2.91
CA GLY A 136 -5.71 -1.64 -2.31
C GLY A 136 -6.74 -2.77 -2.48
N ASN A 137 -6.60 -3.62 -3.48
CA ASN A 137 -7.44 -4.81 -3.71
C ASN A 137 -6.66 -6.14 -3.66
N ILE A 138 -5.53 -6.18 -2.96
CA ILE A 138 -4.65 -7.35 -2.89
C ILE A 138 -4.53 -7.84 -1.45
N ASN A 139 -4.83 -9.11 -1.24
CA ASN A 139 -4.60 -9.83 0.01
C ASN A 139 -3.30 -10.65 -0.03
N HIS A 140 -2.86 -11.07 1.17
CA HIS A 140 -1.75 -11.99 1.38
C HIS A 140 -2.19 -13.47 1.47
N TRP A 141 -3.47 -13.79 1.23
CA TRP A 141 -4.02 -15.15 1.29
C TRP A 141 -4.91 -15.44 0.07
N ASP A 142 -4.86 -16.70 -0.36
CA ASP A 142 -5.63 -17.21 -1.50
C ASP A 142 -7.01 -17.69 -1.05
N VAL A 143 -8.07 -17.13 -1.62
CA VAL A 143 -9.46 -17.53 -1.34
C VAL A 143 -9.74 -18.99 -1.70
N PHE A 144 -8.95 -19.57 -2.61
CA PHE A 144 -9.07 -20.98 -3.00
C PHE A 144 -8.20 -21.92 -2.15
N SER A 145 -7.41 -21.39 -1.23
CA SER A 145 -6.62 -22.21 -0.32
C SER A 145 -7.47 -22.76 0.82
N GLN A 146 -7.35 -24.07 1.07
CA GLN A 146 -7.96 -24.71 2.23
C GLN A 146 -7.17 -24.47 3.53
N LYS A 147 -5.97 -23.91 3.45
CA LYS A 147 -5.11 -23.63 4.60
C LYS A 147 -5.44 -22.26 5.13
N GLY A 148 -5.98 -22.22 6.34
CA GLY A 148 -6.15 -20.95 7.06
C GLY A 148 -4.82 -20.21 7.24
N ILE A 149 -4.90 -18.90 7.42
CA ILE A 149 -3.76 -18.06 7.78
C ILE A 149 -3.29 -18.46 9.18
N THR A 150 -1.98 -18.67 9.33
CA THR A 150 -1.36 -18.96 10.61
C THR A 150 -0.50 -17.76 11.06
N LEU A 151 -0.22 -17.66 12.35
CA LEU A 151 0.71 -16.66 12.93
C LEU A 151 2.12 -16.68 12.27
N GLU A 152 2.48 -17.76 11.60
CA GLU A 152 3.76 -17.90 10.87
C GLU A 152 3.67 -17.39 9.43
N HIS A 153 2.50 -16.97 8.98
CA HIS A 153 2.29 -16.58 7.58
C HIS A 153 3.19 -15.42 7.15
N HIS A 154 3.25 -14.33 7.93
CA HIS A 154 4.14 -13.19 7.67
C HIS A 154 5.62 -13.60 7.60
N ARG A 155 6.04 -14.61 8.41
CA ARG A 155 7.41 -15.12 8.35
C ARG A 155 7.70 -15.86 7.06
N LYS A 156 6.71 -16.65 6.58
CA LYS A 156 6.82 -17.32 5.27
C LYS A 156 6.95 -16.30 4.15
N MET A 157 6.10 -15.29 4.13
CA MET A 157 6.11 -14.25 3.10
C MET A 157 7.46 -13.49 3.08
N GLY A 158 7.91 -12.98 4.23
CA GLY A 158 9.17 -12.26 4.31
C GLY A 158 10.39 -13.08 3.88
N ARG A 159 10.40 -14.41 4.17
CA ARG A 159 11.45 -15.31 3.69
C ARG A 159 11.38 -15.53 2.18
N ILE A 160 10.19 -15.63 1.58
CA ILE A 160 10.02 -15.76 0.13
C ILE A 160 10.58 -14.52 -0.57
N LEU A 161 10.19 -13.31 -0.14
CA LEU A 161 10.71 -12.06 -0.68
C LEU A 161 12.23 -11.97 -0.54
N ALA A 162 12.78 -12.25 0.66
CA ALA A 162 14.21 -12.22 0.88
C ALA A 162 14.97 -13.25 0.04
N THR A 163 14.41 -14.44 -0.19
CA THR A 163 15.02 -15.49 -1.01
C THR A 163 15.07 -15.06 -2.46
N GLU A 164 14.00 -14.51 -2.99
CA GLU A 164 13.98 -13.96 -4.35
C GLU A 164 15.02 -12.87 -4.50
N ILE A 165 15.05 -11.86 -3.62
CA ILE A 165 16.01 -10.75 -3.67
C ILE A 165 17.46 -11.28 -3.66
N LYS A 166 17.79 -12.21 -2.76
CA LYS A 166 19.14 -12.77 -2.67
C LYS A 166 19.53 -13.52 -3.93
N SER A 167 18.57 -14.16 -4.59
CA SER A 167 18.86 -14.94 -5.81
C SER A 167 19.14 -14.03 -7.02
N ILE A 168 18.50 -12.86 -7.10
CA ILE A 168 18.61 -11.96 -8.25
C ILE A 168 19.66 -10.86 -8.09
N VAL A 169 19.96 -10.41 -6.87
CA VAL A 169 20.92 -9.31 -6.61
C VAL A 169 22.28 -9.48 -7.31
N PRO A 170 22.87 -10.69 -7.44
CA PRO A 170 24.11 -10.86 -8.20
C PRO A 170 24.03 -10.42 -9.68
N GLU A 171 22.84 -10.36 -10.26
CA GLU A 171 22.60 -9.96 -11.65
C GLU A 171 22.18 -8.49 -11.78
N ALA A 172 22.13 -7.73 -10.67
CA ALA A 172 21.71 -6.33 -10.67
C ALA A 172 22.60 -5.46 -11.56
N ALA A 173 21.97 -4.78 -12.52
CA ALA A 173 22.67 -3.92 -13.47
C ALA A 173 22.84 -2.51 -12.90
N THR A 174 24.01 -1.92 -13.13
CA THR A 174 24.27 -0.51 -12.79
C THR A 174 23.38 0.38 -13.64
N LEU A 175 22.68 1.32 -13.00
CA LEU A 175 21.86 2.30 -13.69
C LEU A 175 22.72 3.18 -14.61
N SER A 176 22.20 3.51 -15.79
CA SER A 176 22.92 4.27 -16.81
C SER A 176 23.28 5.69 -16.35
N ARG A 177 22.51 6.22 -15.38
CA ARG A 177 22.72 7.51 -14.72
C ARG A 177 22.79 7.30 -13.22
N GLN A 178 23.42 8.24 -12.50
CA GLN A 178 23.61 8.16 -11.03
C GLN A 178 23.13 9.44 -10.31
N ASP A 179 22.44 10.33 -11.03
CA ASP A 179 21.90 11.57 -10.49
C ASP A 179 20.47 11.38 -9.97
N ILE A 180 20.04 12.31 -9.13
CA ILE A 180 18.70 12.30 -8.52
C ILE A 180 17.94 13.55 -8.98
N ALA A 181 16.67 13.37 -9.33
CA ALA A 181 15.73 14.46 -9.54
C ALA A 181 14.43 14.17 -8.78
N VAL A 182 13.76 15.21 -8.33
CA VAL A 182 12.50 15.11 -7.58
C VAL A 182 11.49 16.07 -8.16
N LYS A 183 10.28 15.59 -8.39
CA LYS A 183 9.13 16.42 -8.73
C LYS A 183 8.00 16.12 -7.75
N LYS A 184 7.48 17.18 -7.10
CA LYS A 184 6.35 17.10 -6.18
C LYS A 184 5.27 18.05 -6.64
N GLU A 185 4.05 17.56 -6.73
CA GLU A 185 2.88 18.36 -7.11
C GLU A 185 1.68 18.02 -6.23
N THR A 186 0.76 18.97 -6.12
CA THR A 186 -0.54 18.77 -5.47
C THR A 186 -1.60 18.62 -6.53
N LEU A 187 -2.36 17.52 -6.48
CA LEU A 187 -3.50 17.27 -7.34
C LEU A 187 -4.79 17.47 -6.55
N ARG A 188 -5.70 18.27 -7.08
CA ARG A 188 -6.99 18.53 -6.46
C ARG A 188 -8.01 17.52 -6.95
N LEU A 189 -8.47 16.64 -6.06
CA LEU A 189 -9.43 15.58 -6.34
C LEU A 189 -10.78 15.89 -5.68
N ARG A 190 -11.88 15.49 -6.30
CA ARG A 190 -13.22 15.65 -5.71
C ARG A 190 -13.45 14.62 -4.61
N LYS A 191 -14.02 15.08 -3.49
CA LYS A 191 -14.47 14.25 -2.39
C LYS A 191 -15.90 13.78 -2.60
N ARG A 192 -16.19 12.57 -2.17
CA ARG A 192 -17.55 12.07 -1.96
C ARG A 192 -18.06 12.59 -0.61
N LEU A 193 -19.21 13.20 -0.58
CA LEU A 193 -19.75 13.79 0.63
C LEU A 193 -20.89 12.93 1.19
N PHE A 194 -20.97 12.84 2.51
CA PHE A 194 -22.13 12.25 3.18
C PHE A 194 -23.35 13.16 3.04
N THR A 195 -24.51 12.56 2.81
CA THR A 195 -25.78 13.28 2.89
C THR A 195 -26.10 13.65 4.34
N GLN A 196 -26.91 14.68 4.54
CA GLN A 196 -27.36 15.07 5.89
C GLN A 196 -28.05 13.92 6.61
N GLN A 197 -28.87 13.13 5.89
CA GLN A 197 -29.53 11.95 6.44
C GLN A 197 -28.52 10.93 6.99
N GLN A 198 -27.47 10.58 6.23
CA GLN A 198 -26.42 9.64 6.67
C GLN A 198 -25.70 10.14 7.93
N LEU A 199 -25.46 11.46 8.01
CA LEU A 199 -24.82 12.05 9.18
C LEU A 199 -25.74 12.03 10.42
N ASP A 200 -27.03 12.24 10.24
CA ASP A 200 -28.01 12.20 11.33
C ASP A 200 -28.19 10.75 11.81
N GLU A 201 -28.27 9.77 10.91
CA GLU A 201 -28.27 8.34 11.23
C GLU A 201 -27.00 7.92 12.02
N ALA A 202 -25.81 8.42 11.60
CA ALA A 202 -24.56 8.17 12.31
C ALA A 202 -24.59 8.74 13.74
N LYS A 203 -25.09 9.97 13.93
CA LYS A 203 -25.22 10.60 15.25
C LYS A 203 -26.19 9.85 16.16
N GLU A 204 -27.34 9.45 15.63
CA GLU A 204 -28.34 8.68 16.37
C GLU A 204 -27.78 7.33 16.81
N PHE A 205 -27.06 6.64 15.91
CA PHE A 205 -26.41 5.37 16.23
C PHE A 205 -25.36 5.53 17.33
N LEU A 206 -24.48 6.54 17.24
CA LEU A 206 -23.46 6.79 18.26
C LEU A 206 -24.10 7.15 19.61
N LYS A 207 -25.18 7.93 19.62
CA LYS A 207 -25.95 8.23 20.84
C LYS A 207 -26.52 6.95 21.47
N ALA A 208 -27.02 6.03 20.67
CA ALA A 208 -27.52 4.72 21.14
C ALA A 208 -26.40 3.82 21.69
N CYS A 209 -25.15 4.09 21.34
CA CYS A 209 -23.96 3.38 21.84
C CYS A 209 -23.34 4.03 23.10
N GLU A 210 -23.81 5.20 23.54
CA GLU A 210 -23.25 5.87 24.72
C GLU A 210 -23.33 4.98 25.96
N GLY A 211 -22.20 4.84 26.66
CA GLY A 211 -22.05 4.00 27.86
C GLY A 211 -21.97 2.50 27.60
N LYS A 212 -22.02 2.05 26.34
CA LYS A 212 -21.79 0.65 25.99
C LYS A 212 -20.31 0.38 25.73
N GLU A 213 -19.83 -0.79 26.10
CA GLU A 213 -18.55 -1.30 25.66
C GLU A 213 -18.73 -1.88 24.25
N ILE A 214 -18.13 -1.25 23.25
CA ILE A 214 -18.12 -1.75 21.86
C ILE A 214 -16.95 -2.72 21.71
N VAL A 215 -17.25 -4.02 21.64
CA VAL A 215 -16.27 -5.09 21.56
C VAL A 215 -16.07 -5.49 20.10
N TYR A 216 -14.81 -5.65 19.71
CA TYR A 216 -14.49 -6.24 18.40
C TYR A 216 -14.96 -7.70 18.37
N THR A 217 -15.83 -8.03 17.45
CA THR A 217 -16.35 -9.40 17.25
C THR A 217 -15.82 -10.02 15.97
N GLU A 218 -15.90 -9.28 14.87
CA GLU A 218 -15.46 -9.70 13.54
C GLU A 218 -15.35 -8.50 12.61
N PHE A 219 -14.58 -8.61 11.56
CA PHE A 219 -14.49 -7.60 10.49
C PHE A 219 -15.66 -7.79 9.51
N ASN A 220 -16.88 -7.49 9.98
CA ASN A 220 -18.10 -7.52 9.20
C ASN A 220 -18.72 -6.11 9.18
N PRO A 221 -18.95 -5.50 7.98
CA PRO A 221 -19.53 -4.16 7.87
C PRO A 221 -20.84 -3.99 8.62
N GLU A 222 -21.63 -5.06 8.80
CA GLU A 222 -22.90 -5.04 9.52
C GLU A 222 -22.76 -5.21 11.04
N SER A 223 -21.56 -5.55 11.54
CA SER A 223 -21.32 -5.67 12.98
C SER A 223 -21.48 -4.32 13.69
N GLU A 224 -21.90 -4.34 14.96
CA GLU A 224 -22.03 -3.13 15.79
C GLU A 224 -20.68 -2.39 15.90
N PHE A 225 -19.57 -3.15 16.00
CA PHE A 225 -18.22 -2.63 16.02
C PHE A 225 -17.88 -1.81 14.76
N MET A 226 -18.13 -2.37 13.57
CA MET A 226 -17.85 -1.67 12.31
C MET A 226 -18.77 -0.47 12.09
N LYS A 227 -20.06 -0.60 12.39
CA LYS A 227 -21.02 0.53 12.33
C LYS A 227 -20.60 1.66 13.26
N TYR A 228 -20.11 1.35 14.46
CA TYR A 228 -19.59 2.34 15.41
C TYR A 228 -18.39 3.11 14.84
N HIS A 229 -17.43 2.38 14.28
CA HIS A 229 -16.27 3.00 13.64
C HIS A 229 -16.64 3.82 12.39
N TYR A 230 -17.54 3.31 11.58
CA TYR A 230 -17.98 4.04 10.38
C TYR A 230 -18.71 5.32 10.74
N ALA A 231 -19.58 5.30 11.74
CA ALA A 231 -20.28 6.50 12.22
C ALA A 231 -19.30 7.57 12.74
N HIS A 232 -18.29 7.19 13.53
CA HIS A 232 -17.25 8.11 13.97
C HIS A 232 -16.42 8.66 12.80
N ARG A 233 -16.04 7.80 11.84
CA ARG A 233 -15.28 8.23 10.65
C ARG A 233 -16.11 9.19 9.78
N ALA A 234 -17.40 8.93 9.62
CA ALA A 234 -18.28 9.80 8.85
C ALA A 234 -18.38 11.22 9.45
N LEU A 235 -18.57 11.33 10.78
CA LEU A 235 -18.62 12.62 11.44
C LEU A 235 -17.29 13.36 11.37
N ARG A 236 -16.19 12.66 11.66
CA ARG A 236 -14.84 13.23 11.58
C ARG A 236 -14.47 13.69 10.16
N TYR A 237 -14.85 12.90 9.15
CA TYR A 237 -14.62 13.26 7.75
C TYR A 237 -15.31 14.56 7.36
N MET A 238 -16.51 14.80 7.90
CA MET A 238 -17.29 16.03 7.64
C MET A 238 -16.89 17.22 8.51
N GLU A 239 -15.92 17.10 9.41
CA GLU A 239 -15.30 18.25 10.09
C GLU A 239 -14.56 19.16 9.09
N ASP A 240 -14.04 18.58 7.99
CA ASP A 240 -13.55 19.33 6.84
C ASP A 240 -14.63 19.44 5.76
N PRO A 241 -15.30 20.60 5.62
CA PRO A 241 -16.38 20.80 4.65
C PRO A 241 -15.88 20.98 3.21
N SER A 242 -14.58 20.91 2.95
CA SER A 242 -14.03 21.02 1.62
C SER A 242 -14.59 19.95 0.69
N GLU A 243 -15.03 20.35 -0.51
CA GLU A 243 -15.45 19.43 -1.56
C GLU A 243 -14.27 18.76 -2.27
N ASN A 244 -13.05 19.15 -1.92
CA ASN A 244 -11.85 18.68 -2.58
C ASN A 244 -10.82 18.19 -1.57
N TYR A 245 -10.06 17.19 -2.01
CA TYR A 245 -8.91 16.63 -1.35
C TYR A 245 -7.63 17.04 -2.10
N GLU A 246 -6.67 17.59 -1.39
CA GLU A 246 -5.39 18.02 -1.95
C GLU A 246 -4.37 16.88 -1.89
N ALA A 247 -4.38 16.01 -2.90
CA ALA A 247 -3.49 14.85 -2.99
C ALA A 247 -2.05 15.29 -3.27
N GLN A 248 -1.13 14.98 -2.35
CA GLN A 248 0.30 15.16 -2.58
C GLN A 248 0.81 14.02 -3.45
N LEU A 249 1.42 14.33 -4.59
CA LEU A 249 2.05 13.37 -5.49
C LEU A 249 3.53 13.67 -5.62
N GLN A 250 4.35 12.62 -5.67
CA GLN A 250 5.79 12.79 -5.85
C GLN A 250 6.35 11.74 -6.81
N VAL A 251 7.26 12.16 -7.67
CA VAL A 251 8.11 11.27 -8.46
C VAL A 251 9.56 11.56 -8.12
N ILE A 252 10.29 10.52 -7.76
CA ILE A 252 11.73 10.58 -7.50
C ILE A 252 12.42 9.77 -8.61
N ARG A 253 13.32 10.41 -9.34
CA ARG A 253 14.21 9.73 -10.28
C ARG A 253 15.57 9.51 -9.62
N ILE A 254 16.01 8.28 -9.60
CA ILE A 254 17.35 7.86 -9.14
C ILE A 254 17.99 7.15 -10.32
N GLY A 255 18.95 7.82 -10.96
CA GLY A 255 19.44 7.34 -12.25
C GLY A 255 18.34 7.32 -13.30
N ASP A 256 18.09 6.16 -13.86
CA ASP A 256 16.98 5.85 -14.76
C ASP A 256 15.84 5.05 -14.09
N CYS A 257 15.85 4.89 -12.76
CA CYS A 257 14.74 4.35 -11.99
C CYS A 257 13.78 5.47 -11.55
N LEU A 258 12.46 5.25 -11.71
CA LEU A 258 11.40 6.16 -11.26
C LEU A 258 10.61 5.55 -10.09
N LEU A 259 10.58 6.26 -8.96
CA LEU A 259 9.72 5.96 -7.83
C LEU A 259 8.52 6.89 -7.85
N TYR A 260 7.32 6.33 -7.91
CA TYR A 260 6.04 7.02 -7.91
C TYR A 260 5.38 6.89 -6.56
N ALA A 261 5.15 8.01 -5.86
CA ALA A 261 4.53 8.05 -4.54
C ALA A 261 3.18 8.77 -4.58
N MET A 262 2.16 8.15 -3.99
CA MET A 262 0.78 8.63 -3.99
C MET A 262 0.05 8.28 -2.69
N PRO A 263 -0.97 9.07 -2.30
CA PRO A 263 -1.77 8.80 -1.11
C PRO A 263 -2.81 7.71 -1.36
N GLY A 264 -3.31 7.13 -0.26
CA GLY A 264 -4.41 6.16 -0.25
C GLY A 264 -3.98 4.75 -0.60
N GLU A 265 -4.95 3.85 -0.49
CA GLU A 265 -4.83 2.41 -0.80
C GLU A 265 -5.29 2.18 -2.24
N VAL A 266 -4.35 2.29 -3.17
CA VAL A 266 -4.62 2.35 -4.62
C VAL A 266 -4.76 0.94 -5.20
N PHE A 267 -5.78 0.70 -6.02
CA PHE A 267 -5.97 -0.61 -6.64
C PHE A 267 -4.81 -0.97 -7.59
N VAL A 268 -4.45 -2.24 -7.61
CA VAL A 268 -3.31 -2.79 -8.35
C VAL A 268 -3.30 -2.41 -9.84
N GLN A 269 -4.46 -2.27 -10.45
CA GLN A 269 -4.61 -1.88 -11.84
C GLN A 269 -3.98 -0.50 -12.13
N PHE A 270 -4.09 0.45 -11.20
CA PHE A 270 -3.50 1.78 -11.34
C PHE A 270 -1.98 1.74 -11.22
N GLY A 271 -1.42 0.96 -10.27
CA GLY A 271 0.02 0.76 -10.16
C GLY A 271 0.61 0.18 -11.45
N ARG A 272 0.00 -0.88 -11.99
CA ARG A 272 0.39 -1.48 -13.26
C ARG A 272 0.28 -0.47 -14.42
N LYS A 273 -0.79 0.35 -14.46
CA LYS A 273 -0.98 1.37 -15.49
C LYS A 273 0.09 2.48 -15.44
N ILE A 274 0.50 2.92 -14.23
CA ILE A 274 1.60 3.87 -14.06
C ILE A 274 2.89 3.29 -14.65
N LYS A 275 3.24 2.04 -14.34
CA LYS A 275 4.42 1.36 -14.89
C LYS A 275 4.37 1.27 -16.42
N GLN A 276 3.23 0.94 -17.00
CA GLN A 276 3.03 0.85 -18.45
C GLN A 276 3.18 2.21 -19.15
N LEU A 277 2.79 3.31 -18.50
CA LEU A 277 2.88 4.67 -19.05
C LEU A 277 4.19 5.37 -18.71
N SER A 278 5.01 4.77 -17.87
CA SER A 278 6.32 5.29 -17.47
C SER A 278 7.27 5.37 -18.65
N PRO A 279 8.12 6.42 -18.74
CA PRO A 279 9.22 6.47 -19.70
C PRO A 279 10.38 5.55 -19.33
N SER A 280 10.42 5.03 -18.12
CA SER A 280 11.45 4.12 -17.61
C SER A 280 10.96 2.67 -17.60
N GLU A 281 11.87 1.73 -17.84
CA GLU A 281 11.63 0.29 -17.58
C GLU A 281 11.80 -0.06 -16.09
N HIS A 282 12.42 0.82 -15.29
CA HIS A 282 12.72 0.62 -13.87
C HIS A 282 11.78 1.46 -13.01
N ASN A 283 10.75 0.82 -12.46
CA ASN A 283 9.69 1.51 -11.74
C ASN A 283 9.47 0.94 -10.34
N ILE A 284 9.29 1.83 -9.37
CA ILE A 284 8.90 1.53 -8.00
C ILE A 284 7.60 2.28 -7.71
N ILE A 285 6.60 1.59 -7.19
CA ILE A 285 5.34 2.19 -6.75
C ILE A 285 5.33 2.24 -5.22
N ALA A 286 4.89 3.37 -4.66
CA ALA A 286 4.70 3.56 -3.22
C ALA A 286 3.32 4.17 -2.98
N GLU A 287 2.39 3.39 -2.48
CA GLU A 287 1.10 3.88 -2.01
C GLU A 287 1.16 4.32 -0.53
N LEU A 288 0.07 4.80 0.03
CA LEU A 288 -0.02 5.33 1.41
C LEU A 288 1.01 6.42 1.74
N ALA A 289 1.56 7.07 0.71
CA ALA A 289 2.51 8.16 0.89
C ALA A 289 1.78 9.47 1.21
N PHE A 290 2.31 10.23 2.19
CA PHE A 290 1.84 11.53 2.66
C PHE A 290 0.56 11.49 3.48
N ASP A 291 -0.51 10.83 2.99
CA ASP A 291 -1.83 10.78 3.62
C ASP A 291 -2.64 9.59 3.08
N SER A 292 -3.84 9.36 3.64
CA SER A 292 -4.74 8.32 3.18
C SER A 292 -6.20 8.79 3.13
N PRO A 293 -6.72 9.10 1.94
CA PRO A 293 -8.15 9.33 1.73
C PRO A 293 -8.96 8.01 1.68
N GLY A 294 -8.38 6.91 2.13
CA GLY A 294 -8.91 5.55 2.04
C GLY A 294 -8.57 4.88 0.70
N TYR A 295 -9.42 3.93 0.31
CA TYR A 295 -9.23 3.17 -0.93
C TYR A 295 -9.46 4.01 -2.17
N ILE A 296 -8.74 3.66 -3.24
CA ILE A 296 -8.92 4.25 -4.58
C ILE A 296 -9.20 3.11 -5.56
N PRO A 297 -10.47 2.67 -5.65
CA PRO A 297 -10.89 1.59 -6.55
C PRO A 297 -11.03 2.07 -7.99
N THR A 298 -11.00 1.13 -8.94
CA THR A 298 -11.35 1.42 -10.33
C THR A 298 -12.84 1.73 -10.46
N ARG A 299 -13.22 2.53 -11.45
CA ARG A 299 -14.62 2.94 -11.69
C ARG A 299 -15.60 1.76 -11.76
N GLU A 300 -15.20 0.65 -12.37
CA GLU A 300 -16.01 -0.54 -12.53
C GLU A 300 -16.34 -1.22 -11.21
N LEU A 301 -15.52 -0.97 -10.19
CA LEU A 301 -15.67 -1.56 -8.85
C LEU A 301 -16.37 -0.62 -7.86
N PHE A 302 -16.89 0.53 -8.30
CA PHE A 302 -17.79 1.34 -7.50
C PHE A 302 -19.19 0.71 -7.43
N GLN A 303 -19.33 -0.33 -6.60
CA GLN A 303 -20.57 -1.08 -6.41
C GLN A 303 -20.87 -1.20 -4.90
N PRO A 304 -22.14 -1.18 -4.48
CA PRO A 304 -22.51 -1.24 -3.05
C PRO A 304 -21.98 -2.47 -2.30
N THR A 305 -21.69 -3.55 -3.02
CA THR A 305 -21.17 -4.82 -2.47
C THR A 305 -19.65 -4.86 -2.37
N VAL A 306 -18.96 -3.84 -2.87
CA VAL A 306 -17.49 -3.72 -2.82
C VAL A 306 -17.10 -2.86 -1.62
N TYR A 307 -16.47 -3.47 -0.62
CA TYR A 307 -16.04 -2.81 0.61
C TYR A 307 -15.24 -1.54 0.34
N GLU A 308 -14.28 -1.62 -0.56
CA GLU A 308 -13.36 -0.53 -0.87
C GLU A 308 -14.01 0.66 -1.56
N SER A 309 -15.23 0.51 -2.09
CA SER A 309 -15.99 1.62 -2.70
C SER A 309 -17.02 2.24 -1.79
N THR A 310 -17.20 1.72 -0.57
CA THR A 310 -18.19 2.25 0.37
C THR A 310 -17.67 3.52 1.07
N LEU A 311 -18.58 4.45 1.45
CA LEU A 311 -18.25 5.46 2.42
C LEU A 311 -18.30 4.83 3.83
N PRO A 312 -17.37 5.14 4.72
CA PRO A 312 -16.25 6.09 4.65
C PRO A 312 -14.90 5.49 4.23
N THR A 313 -14.86 4.28 3.66
CA THR A 313 -13.60 3.62 3.28
C THR A 313 -12.98 4.20 2.02
N CYS A 314 -13.79 4.76 1.12
CA CYS A 314 -13.38 5.48 -0.08
C CYS A 314 -13.95 6.90 -0.03
N GLN A 315 -13.07 7.88 0.09
CA GLN A 315 -13.45 9.29 0.25
C GLN A 315 -13.49 10.06 -1.07
N LEU A 316 -12.98 9.49 -2.15
CA LEU A 316 -12.82 10.16 -3.43
C LEU A 316 -13.82 9.66 -4.48
N GLU A 317 -14.14 10.54 -5.44
CA GLU A 317 -14.98 10.18 -6.58
C GLU A 317 -14.31 9.13 -7.48
N PRO A 318 -15.08 8.37 -8.29
CA PRO A 318 -14.58 7.27 -9.10
C PRO A 318 -13.46 7.62 -10.10
N GLU A 319 -13.34 8.89 -10.45
CA GLU A 319 -12.34 9.40 -11.39
C GLU A 319 -10.93 9.54 -10.78
N ALA A 320 -10.83 9.61 -9.46
CA ALA A 320 -9.61 9.96 -8.74
C ALA A 320 -8.40 9.09 -9.10
N GLY A 321 -8.60 7.79 -9.27
CA GLY A 321 -7.52 6.87 -9.64
C GLY A 321 -6.92 7.19 -11.02
N ASP A 322 -7.76 7.44 -12.02
CA ASP A 322 -7.31 7.82 -13.37
C ASP A 322 -6.63 9.19 -13.39
N GLU A 323 -7.13 10.15 -12.61
CA GLU A 323 -6.51 11.47 -12.47
C GLU A 323 -5.11 11.37 -11.84
N ILE A 324 -4.93 10.56 -10.80
CA ILE A 324 -3.63 10.27 -10.17
C ILE A 324 -2.66 9.64 -11.18
N VAL A 325 -3.10 8.60 -11.90
CA VAL A 325 -2.28 7.93 -12.93
C VAL A 325 -1.81 8.90 -13.99
N ASN A 326 -2.72 9.72 -14.53
CA ASN A 326 -2.39 10.69 -15.56
C ASN A 326 -1.37 11.72 -15.07
N LYS A 327 -1.57 12.22 -13.84
CA LYS A 327 -0.68 13.24 -13.25
C LYS A 327 0.71 12.67 -12.95
N LEU A 328 0.79 11.51 -12.35
CA LEU A 328 2.06 10.84 -12.07
C LEU A 328 2.82 10.49 -13.35
N SER A 329 2.12 10.04 -14.39
CA SER A 329 2.73 9.76 -15.68
C SER A 329 3.27 11.01 -16.36
N GLU A 330 2.56 12.15 -16.27
CA GLU A 330 3.05 13.47 -16.71
C GLU A 330 4.32 13.87 -15.94
N MET A 331 4.29 13.75 -14.60
CA MET A 331 5.42 14.10 -13.75
C MET A 331 6.66 13.23 -14.04
N GLY A 332 6.46 11.92 -14.26
CA GLY A 332 7.52 10.98 -14.62
C GLY A 332 8.20 11.39 -15.92
N ARG A 333 7.43 11.65 -16.98
CA ARG A 333 7.97 12.13 -18.26
C ARG A 333 8.71 13.47 -18.15
N ALA A 334 8.30 14.34 -17.22
CA ALA A 334 8.91 15.66 -17.06
C ALA A 334 10.29 15.65 -16.39
N ILE A 335 10.66 14.56 -15.70
CA ILE A 335 11.96 14.45 -14.99
C ILE A 335 12.86 13.33 -15.52
N PHE A 336 12.36 12.50 -16.45
CA PHE A 336 13.12 11.42 -17.07
C PHE A 336 13.97 11.93 -18.24
#